data_774715d3a4eb9ecd1a10ae706d0b0f02
#
_entry.id   774715d3a4eb9ecd1a10ae706d0b0f02
#
_cell.length_a   1.000
_cell.length_b   1.000
_cell.length_c   1.000
_cell.angle_alpha   90.00
_cell.angle_beta   90.00
_cell.angle_gamma   90.00
#
_symmetry.space_group_name_H-M   'P 1'
#
loop_
_entity.id
_entity.type
_entity.pdbx_description
1 polymer ?
#
loop_
_entity_poly.entity_id
_entity_poly.type
_entity_poly.pdbx_seq_one_letter_code
_entity_poly.pdbx_strand_id
1 'polypeptide(L)'
;MEIPFEMHALSAHRTPEEVEKFAKGAKDRGIRVIIAAAGMAAHLCGVIASMTTVPVIGVPINSTLDGMDALLAIVQMPPGIPVATVGINGAMNAAILAVEMLALSDTNIAERLDSYKKGLGKKIEKANKELAEIKYEWKVN
;
A
#
# COMPACT_ATOMS: atom_id res chain seq x y z
N MET A 1 8.61 3.79 -11.48
CA MET A 1 8.89 4.74 -10.36
C MET A 1 10.35 4.70 -9.89
N GLU A 2 11.08 3.63 -10.17
CA GLU A 2 12.53 3.48 -9.91
C GLU A 2 12.92 3.81 -8.45
N ILE A 3 12.14 3.31 -7.50
CA ILE A 3 12.41 3.50 -6.08
C ILE A 3 13.14 2.26 -5.57
N PRO A 4 14.32 2.41 -4.96
CA PRO A 4 15.02 1.30 -4.33
C PRO A 4 14.17 0.68 -3.22
N PHE A 5 14.23 -0.64 -3.08
CA PHE A 5 13.51 -1.36 -2.04
C PHE A 5 14.26 -2.61 -1.57
N GLU A 6 13.95 -3.06 -0.37
CA GLU A 6 14.31 -4.38 0.14
C GLU A 6 13.04 -5.21 0.36
N MET A 7 13.16 -6.53 0.33
CA MET A 7 12.02 -7.43 0.52
C MET A 7 12.38 -8.52 1.53
N HIS A 8 11.48 -8.76 2.48
CA HIS A 8 11.66 -9.75 3.55
C HIS A 8 10.41 -10.59 3.72
N ALA A 9 10.58 -11.87 4.01
CA ALA A 9 9.53 -12.75 4.48
C ALA A 9 9.62 -12.85 6.00
N LEU A 10 8.65 -12.26 6.71
CA LEU A 10 8.62 -12.14 8.16
C LEU A 10 7.27 -12.59 8.72
N SER A 11 7.26 -13.07 9.96
CA SER A 11 6.03 -13.43 10.66
C SER A 11 6.07 -12.93 12.09
N ALA A 12 5.10 -12.12 12.49
CA ALA A 12 5.00 -11.63 13.86
C ALA A 12 4.89 -12.77 14.90
N HIS A 13 4.31 -13.91 14.51
CA HIS A 13 4.08 -15.04 15.40
C HIS A 13 5.17 -16.12 15.34
N ARG A 14 5.86 -16.27 14.19
CA ARG A 14 6.82 -17.36 13.97
C ARG A 14 8.27 -16.91 13.99
N THR A 15 8.52 -15.64 13.66
CA THR A 15 9.85 -15.03 13.63
C THR A 15 9.85 -13.66 14.28
N PRO A 16 9.37 -13.53 15.55
CA PRO A 16 9.21 -12.23 16.21
C PRO A 16 10.53 -11.47 16.37
N GLU A 17 11.62 -12.16 16.63
CA GLU A 17 12.95 -11.57 16.78
C GLU A 17 13.45 -10.95 15.45
N GLU A 18 13.20 -11.61 14.34
CA GLU A 18 13.55 -11.08 13.01
C GLU A 18 12.70 -9.85 12.66
N VAL A 19 11.42 -9.84 13.06
CA VAL A 19 10.54 -8.68 12.90
C VAL A 19 11.06 -7.51 13.72
N GLU A 20 11.45 -7.73 14.97
CA GLU A 20 12.02 -6.71 15.85
C GLU A 20 13.31 -6.12 15.26
N LYS A 21 14.24 -6.97 14.84
CA LYS A 21 15.50 -6.56 14.22
C LYS A 21 15.26 -5.76 12.94
N PHE A 22 14.34 -6.22 12.08
CA PHE A 22 13.96 -5.52 10.86
C PHE A 22 13.39 -4.13 11.16
N ALA A 23 12.39 -4.03 12.05
CA ALA A 23 11.69 -2.80 12.36
C ALA A 23 12.60 -1.76 13.02
N LYS A 24 13.34 -2.14 14.05
CA LYS A 24 14.26 -1.26 14.77
C LYS A 24 15.41 -0.75 13.89
N GLY A 25 15.95 -1.59 13.02
CA GLY A 25 17.04 -1.21 12.11
C GLY A 25 16.58 -0.51 10.83
N ALA A 26 15.29 -0.37 10.56
CA ALA A 26 14.77 0.16 9.29
C ALA A 26 15.27 1.59 9.01
N LYS A 27 15.21 2.46 10.00
CA LYS A 27 15.65 3.86 9.87
C LYS A 27 17.15 3.98 9.58
N ASP A 28 17.97 3.19 10.22
CA ASP A 28 19.43 3.19 10.05
C ASP A 28 19.84 2.69 8.66
N ARG A 29 19.04 1.81 8.06
CA ARG A 29 19.19 1.37 6.66
C ARG A 29 18.66 2.36 5.64
N GLY A 30 18.10 3.51 6.06
CA GLY A 30 17.56 4.53 5.16
C GLY A 30 16.15 4.22 4.65
N ILE A 31 15.44 3.27 5.26
CA ILE A 31 14.04 2.97 4.93
C ILE A 31 13.16 4.15 5.36
N ARG A 32 12.33 4.63 4.45
CA ARG A 32 11.45 5.80 4.68
C ARG A 32 9.99 5.44 4.78
N VAL A 33 9.58 4.29 4.22
CA VAL A 33 8.22 3.75 4.30
C VAL A 33 8.32 2.22 4.31
N ILE A 34 7.49 1.57 5.12
CA ILE A 34 7.40 0.11 5.17
C ILE A 34 6.00 -0.29 4.67
N ILE A 35 5.94 -1.23 3.73
CA ILE A 35 4.69 -1.89 3.33
C ILE A 35 4.71 -3.28 3.96
N ALA A 36 3.72 -3.59 4.80
CA ALA A 36 3.59 -4.88 5.44
C ALA A 36 2.28 -5.56 5.00
N ALA A 37 2.38 -6.77 4.47
CA ALA A 37 1.24 -7.55 4.01
C ALA A 37 1.03 -8.76 4.92
N ALA A 38 -0.19 -8.96 5.40
CA ALA A 38 -0.54 -10.07 6.28
C ALA A 38 -1.99 -10.51 6.11
N GLY A 39 -2.25 -11.80 6.29
CA GLY A 39 -3.57 -12.40 6.30
C GLY A 39 -3.94 -12.98 7.66
N MET A 40 -5.15 -13.49 7.82
CA MET A 40 -5.66 -14.05 9.07
C MET A 40 -5.60 -13.03 10.23
N ALA A 41 -5.04 -13.42 11.39
CA ALA A 41 -4.71 -12.54 12.50
C ALA A 41 -3.50 -11.65 12.11
N ALA A 42 -3.70 -10.68 11.26
CA ALA A 42 -2.70 -9.90 10.54
C ALA A 42 -1.94 -8.90 11.45
N HIS A 43 -1.32 -9.39 12.52
CA HIS A 43 -0.65 -8.57 13.53
C HIS A 43 0.68 -7.96 13.07
N LEU A 44 1.27 -8.46 11.98
CA LEU A 44 2.60 -8.04 11.50
C LEU A 44 2.72 -6.52 11.36
N CYS A 45 1.70 -5.87 10.77
CA CYS A 45 1.73 -4.43 10.50
C CYS A 45 1.79 -3.61 11.81
N GLY A 46 0.93 -3.94 12.78
CA GLY A 46 0.91 -3.29 14.09
C GLY A 46 2.17 -3.54 14.92
N VAL A 47 2.69 -4.77 14.89
CA VAL A 47 3.94 -5.12 15.56
C VAL A 47 5.11 -4.31 14.99
N ILE A 48 5.25 -4.22 13.67
CA ILE A 48 6.28 -3.38 13.05
C ILE A 48 6.08 -1.91 13.44
N ALA A 49 4.86 -1.38 13.33
CA ALA A 49 4.57 0.01 13.65
C ALA A 49 4.87 0.39 15.10
N SER A 50 4.77 -0.55 16.04
CA SER A 50 5.11 -0.33 17.46
C SER A 50 6.61 -0.21 17.71
N MET A 51 7.46 -0.65 16.78
CA MET A 51 8.91 -0.75 16.95
C MET A 51 9.71 0.27 16.13
N THR A 52 9.05 1.08 15.31
CA THR A 52 9.71 2.07 14.47
C THR A 52 8.89 3.35 14.36
N THR A 53 9.57 4.46 14.03
CA THR A 53 8.92 5.72 13.63
C THR A 53 8.81 5.88 12.12
N VAL A 54 9.22 4.88 11.36
CA VAL A 54 9.02 4.84 9.91
C VAL A 54 7.54 4.55 9.64
N PRO A 55 6.86 5.32 8.76
CA PRO A 55 5.47 5.06 8.40
C PRO A 55 5.26 3.62 7.90
N VAL A 56 4.22 2.97 8.43
CA VAL A 56 3.83 1.60 8.03
C VAL A 56 2.50 1.62 7.28
N ILE A 57 2.49 0.99 6.11
CA ILE A 57 1.31 0.77 5.29
C ILE A 57 0.95 -0.71 5.37
N GLY A 58 -0.24 -1.02 5.86
CA GLY A 58 -0.75 -2.37 5.98
C GLY A 58 -1.57 -2.79 4.76
N VAL A 59 -1.27 -3.98 4.24
CA VAL A 59 -2.03 -4.62 3.15
C VAL A 59 -2.72 -5.85 3.71
N PRO A 60 -4.04 -5.81 3.92
CA PRO A 60 -4.81 -7.00 4.28
C PRO A 60 -4.78 -8.02 3.14
N ILE A 61 -4.45 -9.26 3.45
CA ILE A 61 -4.44 -10.35 2.46
C ILE A 61 -5.70 -11.21 2.63
N ASN A 62 -6.40 -11.43 1.53
CA ASN A 62 -7.51 -12.37 1.49
C ASN A 62 -7.00 -13.81 1.69
N SER A 63 -7.27 -14.37 2.85
CA SER A 63 -6.91 -15.73 3.25
C SER A 63 -8.09 -16.43 3.92
N THR A 64 -8.64 -15.85 4.98
CA THR A 64 -9.82 -16.32 5.70
C THR A 64 -10.86 -15.18 5.74
N LEU A 65 -12.15 -15.49 5.96
CA LEU A 65 -13.26 -14.54 6.07
C LEU A 65 -13.24 -13.46 4.97
N ASP A 66 -12.88 -13.84 3.75
CA ASP A 66 -12.71 -12.93 2.60
C ASP A 66 -11.74 -11.75 2.87
N GLY A 67 -10.81 -11.91 3.81
CA GLY A 67 -9.84 -10.91 4.22
C GLY A 67 -10.35 -9.89 5.25
N MET A 68 -11.60 -10.01 5.72
CA MET A 68 -12.17 -9.08 6.70
C MET A 68 -11.48 -9.17 8.05
N ASP A 69 -11.09 -10.37 8.47
CA ASP A 69 -10.28 -10.59 9.66
C ASP A 69 -8.94 -9.85 9.59
N ALA A 70 -8.25 -9.95 8.45
CA ALA A 70 -6.98 -9.24 8.23
C ALA A 70 -7.18 -7.72 8.18
N LEU A 71 -8.22 -7.25 7.48
CA LEU A 71 -8.53 -5.82 7.40
C LEU A 71 -8.80 -5.24 8.80
N LEU A 72 -9.64 -5.88 9.59
CA LEU A 72 -9.97 -5.42 10.94
C LEU A 72 -8.77 -5.49 11.89
N ALA A 73 -7.94 -6.52 11.78
CA ALA A 73 -6.72 -6.66 12.57
C ALA A 73 -5.69 -5.55 12.27
N ILE A 74 -5.62 -5.07 11.02
CA ILE A 74 -4.67 -4.04 10.60
C ILE A 74 -5.19 -2.62 10.86
N VAL A 75 -6.49 -2.35 10.64
CA VAL A 75 -7.04 -0.99 10.75
C VAL A 75 -7.36 -0.59 12.19
N GLN A 76 -7.67 -1.55 13.08
CA GLN A 76 -8.08 -1.32 14.47
C GLN A 76 -6.86 -1.17 15.40
N MET A 77 -6.02 -0.18 15.14
CA MET A 77 -4.82 0.06 15.95
C MET A 77 -5.12 0.93 17.19
N PRO A 78 -4.42 0.69 18.32
CA PRO A 78 -4.56 1.52 19.49
C PRO A 78 -4.02 2.94 19.26
N PRO A 79 -4.48 3.94 20.03
CA PRO A 79 -3.93 5.28 19.96
C PRO A 79 -2.42 5.32 20.13
N GLY A 80 -1.72 6.05 19.26
CA GLY A 80 -0.27 6.19 19.26
C GLY A 80 0.48 5.22 18.34
N ILE A 81 -0.16 4.18 17.80
CA ILE A 81 0.47 3.21 16.88
C ILE A 81 -0.34 3.17 15.56
N PRO A 82 -0.27 4.20 14.72
CA PRO A 82 -1.04 4.23 13.48
C PRO A 82 -0.45 3.30 12.41
N VAL A 83 -1.33 2.65 11.66
CA VAL A 83 -0.99 1.92 10.41
C VAL A 83 -1.89 2.45 9.30
N ALA A 84 -1.30 2.99 8.23
CA ALA A 84 -2.06 3.37 7.04
C ALA A 84 -2.54 2.09 6.34
N THR A 85 -3.86 1.89 6.23
CA THR A 85 -4.42 0.63 5.74
C THR A 85 -5.05 0.83 4.36
N VAL A 86 -4.68 0.00 3.39
CA VAL A 86 -5.31 -0.05 2.07
C VAL A 86 -6.37 -1.15 2.00
N GLY A 87 -7.13 -1.21 0.91
CA GLY A 87 -8.12 -2.26 0.70
C GLY A 87 -7.51 -3.68 0.66
N ILE A 88 -8.34 -4.69 0.85
CA ILE A 88 -7.94 -6.12 0.79
C ILE A 88 -7.26 -6.40 -0.56
N ASN A 89 -6.10 -7.06 -0.52
CA ASN A 89 -5.22 -7.31 -1.67
C ASN A 89 -4.74 -6.04 -2.40
N GLY A 90 -4.82 -4.86 -1.78
CA GLY A 90 -4.54 -3.56 -2.36
C GLY A 90 -3.05 -3.21 -2.47
N ALA A 91 -2.17 -4.15 -2.77
CA ALA A 91 -0.72 -3.94 -2.81
C ALA A 91 -0.29 -2.81 -3.77
N MET A 92 -0.98 -2.64 -4.91
CA MET A 92 -0.73 -1.54 -5.83
C MET A 92 -0.98 -0.18 -5.17
N ASN A 93 -2.10 -0.03 -4.46
CA ASN A 93 -2.42 1.20 -3.74
C ASN A 93 -1.46 1.46 -2.58
N ALA A 94 -0.99 0.42 -1.89
CA ALA A 94 0.05 0.56 -0.88
C ALA A 94 1.37 1.09 -1.48
N ALA A 95 1.76 0.58 -2.65
CA ALA A 95 2.94 1.07 -3.36
C ALA A 95 2.78 2.54 -3.79
N ILE A 96 1.61 2.92 -4.31
CA ILE A 96 1.32 4.31 -4.70
C ILE A 96 1.33 5.23 -3.48
N LEU A 97 0.71 4.82 -2.37
CA LEU A 97 0.71 5.60 -1.13
C LEU A 97 2.13 5.78 -0.57
N ALA A 98 2.97 4.74 -0.64
CA ALA A 98 4.39 4.87 -0.28
C ALA A 98 5.11 5.90 -1.16
N VAL A 99 4.87 5.88 -2.48
CA VAL A 99 5.39 6.87 -3.42
C VAL A 99 4.90 8.28 -3.08
N GLU A 100 3.63 8.46 -2.73
CA GLU A 100 3.06 9.74 -2.30
C GLU A 100 3.77 10.29 -1.05
N MET A 101 4.01 9.44 -0.05
CA MET A 101 4.77 9.82 1.15
C MET A 101 6.20 10.26 0.81
N LEU A 102 6.88 9.55 -0.10
CA LEU A 102 8.23 9.90 -0.53
C LEU A 102 8.27 11.18 -1.36
N ALA A 103 7.26 11.42 -2.20
CA ALA A 103 7.12 12.58 -3.05
C ALA A 103 7.01 13.91 -2.27
N LEU A 104 6.59 13.87 -1.00
CA LEU A 104 6.53 15.06 -0.15
C LEU A 104 7.88 15.76 0.05
N SER A 105 8.99 15.05 -0.16
CA SER A 105 10.34 15.55 0.05
C SER A 105 11.30 15.27 -1.12
N ASP A 106 10.77 14.77 -2.26
CA ASP A 106 11.56 14.47 -3.46
C ASP A 106 10.77 14.87 -4.71
N THR A 107 11.21 15.96 -5.34
CA THR A 107 10.55 16.53 -6.52
C THR A 107 10.59 15.59 -7.73
N ASN A 108 11.65 14.80 -7.91
CA ASN A 108 11.75 13.85 -9.03
C ASN A 108 10.72 12.70 -8.87
N ILE A 109 10.49 12.27 -7.63
CA ILE A 109 9.45 11.28 -7.34
C ILE A 109 8.08 11.90 -7.58
N ALA A 110 7.85 13.14 -7.14
CA ALA A 110 6.59 13.86 -7.36
C ALA A 110 6.24 13.99 -8.85
N GLU A 111 7.18 14.40 -9.68
CA GLU A 111 6.97 14.52 -11.13
C GLU A 111 6.61 13.18 -11.80
N ARG A 112 7.29 12.09 -11.40
CA ARG A 112 6.97 10.75 -11.90
C ARG A 112 5.59 10.27 -11.44
N LEU A 113 5.21 10.59 -10.20
CA LEU A 113 3.89 10.27 -9.66
C LEU A 113 2.80 11.03 -10.42
N ASP A 114 2.99 12.32 -10.68
CA ASP A 114 2.06 13.14 -11.47
C ASP A 114 1.87 12.59 -12.88
N SER A 115 2.97 12.21 -13.53
CA SER A 115 2.93 11.60 -14.86
C SER A 115 2.17 10.27 -14.85
N TYR A 116 2.37 9.44 -13.83
CA TYR A 116 1.64 8.20 -13.62
C TYR A 116 0.13 8.47 -13.47
N LYS A 117 -0.25 9.39 -12.57
CA LYS A 117 -1.66 9.72 -12.31
C LYS A 117 -2.37 10.29 -13.54
N LYS A 118 -1.72 11.17 -14.29
CA LYS A 118 -2.23 11.66 -15.58
C LYS A 118 -2.46 10.53 -16.60
N GLY A 119 -1.66 9.47 -16.53
CA GLY A 119 -1.81 8.31 -17.39
C GLY A 119 -3.01 7.42 -17.08
N LEU A 120 -3.55 7.46 -15.86
CA LEU A 120 -4.65 6.58 -15.44
C LEU A 120 -5.95 6.83 -16.22
N GLY A 121 -6.21 8.09 -16.60
CA GLY A 121 -7.41 8.46 -17.36
C GLY A 121 -7.43 7.96 -18.81
N LYS A 122 -6.29 7.70 -19.43
CA LYS A 122 -6.17 7.40 -20.87
C LYS A 122 -7.01 6.19 -21.31
N LYS A 123 -7.08 5.14 -20.48
CA LYS A 123 -7.93 3.97 -20.79
C LYS A 123 -9.41 4.32 -20.82
N ILE A 124 -9.86 5.14 -19.89
CA ILE A 124 -11.26 5.57 -19.80
C ILE A 124 -11.61 6.51 -20.96
N GLU A 125 -10.71 7.45 -21.28
CA GLU A 125 -10.87 8.34 -22.42
C GLU A 125 -10.97 7.58 -23.75
N LYS A 126 -10.12 6.54 -23.92
CA LYS A 126 -10.17 5.67 -25.10
C LYS A 126 -11.51 4.90 -25.16
N ALA A 127 -11.92 4.27 -24.05
CA ALA A 127 -13.19 3.55 -23.96
C ALA A 127 -14.39 4.48 -24.26
N ASN A 128 -14.37 5.71 -23.75
CA ASN A 128 -15.42 6.69 -24.03
C ASN A 128 -15.48 7.08 -25.51
N LYS A 129 -14.33 7.22 -26.18
CA LYS A 129 -14.29 7.46 -27.64
C LYS A 129 -14.88 6.29 -28.40
N GLU A 130 -14.48 5.05 -28.07
CA GLU A 130 -15.03 3.84 -28.69
C GLU A 130 -16.55 3.71 -28.46
N LEU A 131 -17.03 3.98 -27.23
CA LEU A 131 -18.46 4.00 -26.93
C LEU A 131 -19.21 5.10 -27.69
N ALA A 132 -18.60 6.25 -27.96
CA ALA A 132 -19.21 7.33 -28.73
C ALA A 132 -19.46 6.92 -30.19
N GLU A 133 -18.66 6.04 -30.77
CA GLU A 133 -18.79 5.55 -32.15
C GLU A 133 -19.87 4.48 -32.30
N ILE A 134 -20.31 3.82 -31.19
CA ILE A 134 -21.36 2.81 -31.26
C ILE A 134 -22.71 3.47 -31.53
N LYS A 135 -23.33 3.06 -32.61
CA LYS A 135 -24.71 3.48 -32.98
C LYS A 135 -25.71 2.45 -32.49
N TYR A 136 -26.66 2.89 -31.69
CA TYR A 136 -27.79 2.09 -31.26
C TYR A 136 -29.02 2.99 -31.12
N GLU A 137 -30.23 2.39 -31.26
CA GLU A 137 -31.49 3.07 -31.55
C GLU A 137 -31.84 4.22 -30.59
N TRP A 138 -31.63 4.05 -29.34
CA TRP A 138 -32.04 5.02 -28.30
C TRP A 138 -30.87 5.78 -27.66
N LYS A 139 -29.70 5.82 -28.31
CA LYS A 139 -28.56 6.59 -27.82
C LYS A 139 -28.85 8.09 -27.86
N VAL A 140 -28.86 8.72 -26.68
CA VAL A 140 -28.79 10.17 -26.51
C VAL A 140 -27.36 10.53 -26.07
N ASN A 141 -26.83 11.58 -26.64
CA ASN A 141 -25.44 12.04 -26.37
C ASN A 141 -25.29 12.61 -24.98
#